data_8c31e8b390c5c61d947e389285346238
#
_entry.id   8c31e8b390c5c61d947e389285346238
#
_cell.length_a   1.000
_cell.length_b   1.000
_cell.length_c   1.000
_cell.angle_alpha   90.00
_cell.angle_beta   90.00
_cell.angle_gamma   90.00
#
_symmetry.space_group_name_H-M   'P 1'
#
loop_
_entity.id
_entity.type
_entity.pdbx_description
1 polymer ?
#
loop_
_entity_poly.entity_id
_entity_poly.type
_entity_poly.pdbx_seq_one_letter_code
_entity_poly.pdbx_strand_id
1 'polypeptide(L)'
;MFVDLHIHSYFSDGAQTPEQAALLCRDSGVGLAALCDHNSWLGCERFAAACRELGVLSIRGAEFDCHREGRHLHILGYGFTPTPQLAAIAHRSRELLLQMSVDLIERMAADYPQLDAGEYRDFQYDPLLGGWAGLHYLHQKGITHTVSEGMPLYARYGLDYSTYPFPDAGEVIAAIGAAGGTAVLAHPGNYFSGMELASLYTTFNELCALGLDGIEAYYPTHSKIFAAQTALFCEKKGLLITSGSDDHGLFAHMGGWQQHRIGCQMMEPHRLRLGTLVPEE
;
A
#
# COMPACT_ATOMS: atom_id res chain seq x y z
N MET A 1 -23.00 -1.70 -7.03
CA MET A 1 -21.58 -2.05 -7.19
C MET A 1 -20.79 -1.43 -6.05
N PHE A 2 -19.74 -2.09 -5.61
CA PHE A 2 -18.83 -1.59 -4.58
C PHE A 2 -17.58 -0.96 -5.18
N VAL A 3 -16.81 -0.24 -4.35
CA VAL A 3 -15.55 0.41 -4.71
C VAL A 3 -14.43 -0.17 -3.85
N ASP A 4 -13.31 -0.53 -4.48
CA ASP A 4 -12.08 -0.96 -3.81
C ASP A 4 -10.86 -0.38 -4.54
N LEU A 5 -10.28 0.66 -3.99
CA LEU A 5 -9.20 1.41 -4.62
C LEU A 5 -7.82 1.08 -4.05
N HIS A 6 -7.67 -0.06 -3.33
CA HIS A 6 -6.40 -0.43 -2.74
C HIS A 6 -6.25 -1.96 -2.72
N ILE A 7 -5.61 -2.49 -3.75
CA ILE A 7 -5.41 -3.93 -3.98
C ILE A 7 -3.96 -4.15 -4.43
N HIS A 8 -3.32 -5.21 -3.94
CA HIS A 8 -1.96 -5.59 -4.30
C HIS A 8 -1.90 -6.84 -5.16
N SER A 9 -0.84 -6.95 -5.96
CA SER A 9 -0.51 -8.13 -6.74
C SER A 9 0.92 -8.58 -6.52
N TYR A 10 1.33 -9.65 -7.19
CA TYR A 10 2.70 -10.17 -7.13
C TYR A 10 3.75 -9.22 -7.76
N PHE A 11 3.35 -8.08 -8.33
CA PHE A 11 4.28 -7.04 -8.76
C PHE A 11 4.84 -6.21 -7.60
N SER A 12 4.32 -6.43 -6.38
CA SER A 12 4.92 -6.01 -5.11
C SER A 12 4.96 -7.21 -4.16
N ASP A 13 4.04 -7.28 -3.23
CA ASP A 13 4.01 -8.27 -2.14
C ASP A 13 2.66 -8.99 -2.01
N GLY A 14 1.75 -8.80 -2.95
CA GLY A 14 0.51 -9.56 -3.02
C GLY A 14 0.71 -10.98 -3.60
N ALA A 15 -0.07 -11.94 -3.13
CA ALA A 15 -0.04 -13.35 -3.54
C ALA A 15 -1.07 -13.66 -4.64
N GLN A 16 -1.24 -12.78 -5.62
CA GLN A 16 -2.20 -12.94 -6.71
C GLN A 16 -1.76 -12.22 -7.98
N THR A 17 -2.15 -12.73 -9.13
CA THR A 17 -1.91 -12.03 -10.39
C THR A 17 -2.91 -10.88 -10.56
N PRO A 18 -2.62 -9.86 -11.40
CA PRO A 18 -3.60 -8.82 -11.72
C PRO A 18 -4.93 -9.37 -12.24
N GLU A 19 -4.90 -10.46 -13.03
CA GLU A 19 -6.10 -11.09 -13.56
C GLU A 19 -6.91 -11.79 -12.48
N GLN A 20 -6.23 -12.43 -11.52
CA GLN A 20 -6.90 -13.02 -10.34
C GLN A 20 -7.54 -11.94 -9.47
N ALA A 21 -6.86 -10.82 -9.25
CA ALA A 21 -7.42 -9.68 -8.52
C ALA A 21 -8.66 -9.10 -9.24
N ALA A 22 -8.62 -8.94 -10.56
CA ALA A 22 -9.77 -8.50 -11.36
C ALA A 22 -10.96 -9.47 -11.27
N LEU A 23 -10.70 -10.78 -11.29
CA LEU A 23 -11.72 -11.81 -11.12
C LEU A 23 -12.37 -11.73 -9.73
N LEU A 24 -11.56 -11.55 -8.68
CA LEU A 24 -12.05 -11.38 -7.31
C LEU A 24 -12.86 -10.09 -7.14
N CYS A 25 -12.50 -9.00 -7.83
CA CYS A 25 -13.32 -7.78 -7.87
C CYS A 25 -14.72 -8.07 -8.38
N ARG A 26 -14.84 -8.71 -9.55
CA ARG A 26 -16.13 -9.10 -10.13
C ARG A 26 -16.94 -9.98 -9.16
N ASP A 27 -16.32 -11.02 -8.62
CA ASP A 27 -16.98 -12.02 -7.78
C ASP A 27 -17.42 -11.44 -6.41
N SER A 28 -16.75 -10.38 -5.95
CA SER A 28 -17.09 -9.63 -4.73
C SER A 28 -18.04 -8.45 -4.98
N GLY A 29 -18.52 -8.24 -6.23
CA GLY A 29 -19.42 -7.14 -6.59
C GLY A 29 -18.74 -5.76 -6.62
N VAL A 30 -17.40 -5.72 -6.71
CA VAL A 30 -16.63 -4.50 -6.91
C VAL A 30 -16.75 -4.10 -8.38
N GLY A 31 -17.24 -2.89 -8.62
CA GLY A 31 -17.41 -2.34 -9.97
C GLY A 31 -16.44 -1.21 -10.31
N LEU A 32 -15.69 -0.70 -9.33
CA LEU A 32 -14.61 0.25 -9.53
C LEU A 32 -13.43 -0.15 -8.64
N ALA A 33 -12.26 -0.38 -9.23
CA ALA A 33 -11.09 -0.90 -8.54
C ALA A 33 -9.79 -0.22 -8.96
N ALA A 34 -8.77 -0.24 -8.08
CA ALA A 34 -7.41 0.15 -8.41
C ALA A 34 -6.39 -0.87 -7.88
N LEU A 35 -5.45 -1.26 -8.75
CA LEU A 35 -4.27 -2.02 -8.35
C LEU A 35 -3.21 -1.04 -7.88
N CYS A 36 -2.74 -1.20 -6.63
CA CYS A 36 -1.89 -0.23 -5.94
C CYS A 36 -0.61 -0.89 -5.39
N ASP A 37 0.09 -1.65 -6.22
CA ASP A 37 1.34 -2.30 -5.83
C ASP A 37 2.36 -1.32 -5.23
N HIS A 38 3.09 -1.74 -4.18
CA HIS A 38 4.11 -0.91 -3.54
C HIS A 38 5.18 -0.47 -4.54
N ASN A 39 5.32 0.85 -4.70
CA ASN A 39 6.29 1.52 -5.57
C ASN A 39 6.32 0.93 -7.00
N SER A 40 5.17 0.45 -7.49
CA SER A 40 5.07 -0.21 -8.79
C SER A 40 3.69 0.00 -9.42
N TRP A 41 3.66 0.15 -10.74
CA TRP A 41 2.42 0.16 -11.54
C TRP A 41 2.51 -0.83 -12.71
N LEU A 42 3.46 -1.75 -12.65
CA LEU A 42 3.73 -2.70 -13.74
C LEU A 42 2.57 -3.66 -13.98
N GLY A 43 1.77 -3.96 -12.95
CA GLY A 43 0.58 -4.80 -13.04
C GLY A 43 -0.65 -4.11 -13.61
N CYS A 44 -0.68 -2.76 -13.64
CA CYS A 44 -1.90 -2.00 -13.91
C CYS A 44 -2.50 -2.24 -15.30
N GLU A 45 -1.68 -2.38 -16.34
CA GLU A 45 -2.20 -2.60 -17.70
C GLU A 45 -2.87 -3.98 -17.84
N ARG A 46 -2.27 -5.01 -17.22
CA ARG A 46 -2.84 -6.37 -17.17
C ARG A 46 -4.15 -6.36 -16.37
N PHE A 47 -4.15 -5.69 -15.21
CA PHE A 47 -5.34 -5.52 -14.39
C PHE A 47 -6.46 -4.82 -15.15
N ALA A 48 -6.16 -3.70 -15.82
CA ALA A 48 -7.13 -2.93 -16.59
C ALA A 48 -7.71 -3.74 -17.77
N ALA A 49 -6.88 -4.54 -18.45
CA ALA A 49 -7.35 -5.42 -19.52
C ALA A 49 -8.33 -6.48 -18.99
N ALA A 50 -7.99 -7.16 -17.90
CA ALA A 50 -8.84 -8.17 -17.27
C ALA A 50 -10.13 -7.55 -16.70
N CYS A 51 -10.05 -6.39 -16.03
CA CYS A 51 -11.23 -5.67 -15.53
C CYS A 51 -12.21 -5.33 -16.65
N ARG A 52 -11.71 -4.87 -17.80
CA ARG A 52 -12.55 -4.52 -18.96
C ARG A 52 -13.33 -5.72 -19.47
N GLU A 53 -12.70 -6.89 -19.55
CA GLU A 53 -13.36 -8.14 -19.96
C GLU A 53 -14.43 -8.59 -18.96
N LEU A 54 -14.24 -8.25 -17.68
CA LEU A 54 -15.12 -8.64 -16.59
C LEU A 54 -16.18 -7.57 -16.23
N GLY A 55 -16.20 -6.44 -16.94
CA GLY A 55 -17.14 -5.34 -16.69
C GLY A 55 -16.86 -4.56 -15.39
N VAL A 56 -15.61 -4.56 -14.93
CA VAL A 56 -15.13 -3.77 -13.79
C VAL A 56 -14.41 -2.53 -14.32
N LEU A 57 -14.73 -1.36 -13.80
CA LEU A 57 -13.97 -0.14 -14.06
C LEU A 57 -12.66 -0.19 -13.28
N SER A 58 -11.57 0.26 -13.90
CA SER A 58 -10.28 0.26 -13.24
C SER A 58 -9.56 1.59 -13.38
N ILE A 59 -8.83 1.97 -12.33
CA ILE A 59 -7.95 3.14 -12.30
C ILE A 59 -6.52 2.65 -12.14
N ARG A 60 -5.55 3.25 -12.87
CA ARG A 60 -4.13 3.02 -12.59
C ARG A 60 -3.84 3.52 -11.19
N GLY A 61 -3.19 2.68 -10.38
CA GLY A 61 -2.77 3.01 -9.04
C GLY A 61 -1.32 2.60 -8.77
N ALA A 62 -0.78 3.11 -7.67
CA ALA A 62 0.41 2.61 -7.00
C ALA A 62 0.40 3.14 -5.56
N GLU A 63 0.95 2.37 -4.63
CA GLU A 63 1.19 2.80 -3.27
C GLU A 63 2.67 3.14 -3.09
N PHE A 64 2.97 4.38 -2.70
CA PHE A 64 4.33 4.87 -2.55
C PHE A 64 4.74 4.92 -1.08
N ASP A 65 5.83 4.20 -0.76
CA ASP A 65 6.49 4.33 0.55
C ASP A 65 7.15 5.68 0.67
N CYS A 66 6.87 6.39 1.75
CA CYS A 66 7.44 7.69 2.03
C CYS A 66 7.57 7.92 3.55
N HIS A 67 8.18 9.03 3.93
CA HIS A 67 8.24 9.40 5.33
C HIS A 67 7.86 10.87 5.53
N ARG A 68 7.41 11.18 6.74
CA ARG A 68 7.17 12.54 7.19
C ARG A 68 7.34 12.62 8.70
N GLU A 69 8.15 13.57 9.19
CA GLU A 69 8.35 13.85 10.63
C GLU A 69 8.68 12.59 11.45
N GLY A 70 9.56 11.75 10.92
CA GLY A 70 9.97 10.50 11.57
C GLY A 70 8.92 9.38 11.51
N ARG A 71 7.87 9.52 10.73
CA ARG A 71 6.85 8.48 10.50
C ARG A 71 6.96 7.95 9.07
N HIS A 72 6.89 6.66 8.93
CA HIS A 72 6.65 6.02 7.65
C HIS A 72 5.18 6.17 7.29
N LEU A 73 4.90 6.61 6.07
CA LEU A 73 3.57 6.81 5.51
C LEU A 73 3.49 6.19 4.13
N HIS A 74 2.29 5.86 3.70
CA HIS A 74 2.04 5.48 2.32
C HIS A 74 1.12 6.51 1.65
N ILE A 75 1.44 6.84 0.39
CA ILE A 75 0.62 7.70 -0.47
C ILE A 75 0.16 6.88 -1.67
N LEU A 76 -1.14 6.74 -1.83
CA LEU A 76 -1.76 6.17 -3.02
C LEU A 76 -1.75 7.22 -4.13
N GLY A 77 -1.15 6.89 -5.25
CA GLY A 77 -1.24 7.68 -6.46
C GLY A 77 -2.25 7.06 -7.42
N TYR A 78 -3.16 7.86 -7.96
CA TYR A 78 -4.17 7.39 -8.91
C TYR A 78 -4.13 8.17 -10.22
N GLY A 79 -4.43 7.50 -11.34
CA GLY A 79 -4.65 8.12 -12.64
C GLY A 79 -3.44 8.81 -13.26
N PHE A 80 -2.27 8.69 -12.67
CA PHE A 80 -1.04 9.33 -13.13
C PHE A 80 -0.52 8.74 -14.45
N THR A 81 0.19 9.57 -15.21
CA THR A 81 1.02 9.10 -16.33
C THR A 81 2.44 8.90 -15.81
N PRO A 82 3.06 7.71 -15.95
CA PRO A 82 4.41 7.47 -15.46
C PRO A 82 5.42 8.48 -16.00
N THR A 83 6.16 9.13 -15.10
CA THR A 83 7.23 10.08 -15.43
C THR A 83 8.58 9.56 -14.95
N PRO A 84 9.72 10.04 -15.51
CA PRO A 84 11.04 9.69 -15.00
C PRO A 84 11.23 10.03 -13.52
N GLN A 85 10.67 11.14 -13.05
CA GLN A 85 10.72 11.55 -11.65
C GLN A 85 9.99 10.55 -10.75
N LEU A 86 8.74 10.18 -11.11
CA LEU A 86 7.96 9.23 -10.34
C LEU A 86 8.63 7.84 -10.33
N ALA A 87 9.21 7.43 -11.47
CA ALA A 87 9.96 6.19 -11.58
C ALA A 87 11.23 6.18 -10.69
N ALA A 88 11.93 7.30 -10.60
CA ALA A 88 13.09 7.43 -9.72
C ALA A 88 12.72 7.35 -8.23
N ILE A 89 11.61 7.97 -7.83
CA ILE A 89 11.04 7.86 -6.47
C ILE A 89 10.71 6.40 -6.15
N ALA A 90 9.94 5.75 -7.00
CA ALA A 90 9.55 4.35 -6.82
C ALA A 90 10.76 3.41 -6.77
N HIS A 91 11.76 3.62 -7.64
CA HIS A 91 12.99 2.85 -7.62
C HIS A 91 13.76 3.02 -6.31
N ARG A 92 13.95 4.27 -5.85
CA ARG A 92 14.65 4.57 -4.59
C ARG A 92 13.97 3.87 -3.40
N SER A 93 12.65 3.90 -3.31
CA SER A 93 11.92 3.23 -2.24
C SER A 93 12.09 1.70 -2.29
N ARG A 94 12.02 1.07 -3.47
CA ARG A 94 12.28 -0.37 -3.61
C ARG A 94 13.70 -0.77 -3.19
N GLU A 95 14.70 0.00 -3.58
CA GLU A 95 16.10 -0.25 -3.17
C GLU A 95 16.26 -0.16 -1.64
N LEU A 96 15.59 0.79 -0.99
CA LEU A 96 15.63 0.92 0.47
C LEU A 96 14.95 -0.26 1.17
N LEU A 97 13.82 -0.75 0.67
CA LEU A 97 13.16 -1.95 1.21
C LEU A 97 14.05 -3.19 1.07
N LEU A 98 14.74 -3.34 -0.07
CA LEU A 98 15.73 -4.41 -0.26
C LEU A 98 16.91 -4.26 0.72
N GLN A 99 17.45 -3.05 0.89
CA GLN A 99 18.52 -2.79 1.84
C GLN A 99 18.11 -3.09 3.28
N MET A 100 16.88 -2.74 3.69
CA MET A 100 16.36 -3.09 5.01
C MET A 100 16.40 -4.60 5.26
N SER A 101 16.08 -5.41 4.25
CA SER A 101 16.13 -6.86 4.37
C SER A 101 17.57 -7.39 4.45
N VAL A 102 18.51 -6.80 3.70
CA VAL A 102 19.94 -7.12 3.81
C VAL A 102 20.46 -6.80 5.22
N ASP A 103 20.15 -5.60 5.73
CA ASP A 103 20.58 -5.15 7.04
C ASP A 103 19.99 -6.04 8.17
N LEU A 104 18.75 -6.50 8.00
CA LEU A 104 18.14 -7.46 8.93
C LEU A 104 18.95 -8.74 9.01
N ILE A 105 19.26 -9.33 7.85
CA ILE A 105 19.97 -10.59 7.77
C ILE A 105 21.41 -10.44 8.32
N GLU A 106 22.10 -9.33 8.01
CA GLU A 106 23.43 -9.03 8.54
C GLU A 106 23.41 -8.92 10.08
N ARG A 107 22.43 -8.22 10.67
CA ARG A 107 22.30 -8.11 12.12
C ARG A 107 21.96 -9.44 12.77
N MET A 108 21.06 -10.22 12.17
CA MET A 108 20.63 -11.52 12.68
C MET A 108 21.72 -12.58 12.57
N ALA A 109 22.68 -12.48 11.65
CA ALA A 109 23.76 -13.45 11.47
C ALA A 109 24.63 -13.62 12.73
N ALA A 110 24.67 -12.63 13.62
CA ALA A 110 25.35 -12.73 14.90
C ALA A 110 24.68 -13.75 15.84
N ASP A 111 23.37 -13.87 15.80
CA ASP A 111 22.56 -14.77 16.62
C ASP A 111 22.25 -16.09 15.91
N TYR A 112 22.25 -16.10 14.57
CA TYR A 112 21.84 -17.22 13.72
C TYR A 112 22.92 -17.49 12.66
N PRO A 113 23.94 -18.35 12.95
CA PRO A 113 25.08 -18.60 12.05
C PRO A 113 24.72 -19.17 10.68
N GLN A 114 23.50 -19.69 10.49
CA GLN A 114 23.00 -20.19 9.20
C GLN A 114 22.56 -19.05 8.24
N LEU A 115 22.48 -17.81 8.70
CA LEU A 115 22.18 -16.65 7.88
C LEU A 115 23.43 -16.09 7.24
N ASP A 116 23.37 -15.79 5.94
CA ASP A 116 24.45 -15.19 5.15
C ASP A 116 23.86 -14.15 4.19
N ALA A 117 24.28 -12.89 4.35
CA ALA A 117 23.79 -11.79 3.52
C ALA A 117 24.27 -11.89 2.06
N GLY A 118 25.40 -12.55 1.80
CA GLY A 118 25.87 -12.84 0.45
C GLY A 118 24.93 -13.81 -0.26
N GLU A 119 24.60 -14.93 0.41
CA GLU A 119 23.61 -15.89 -0.10
C GLU A 119 22.23 -15.24 -0.28
N TYR A 120 21.81 -14.38 0.65
CA TYR A 120 20.55 -13.67 0.54
C TYR A 120 20.45 -12.78 -0.70
N ARG A 121 21.53 -12.13 -1.11
CA ARG A 121 21.52 -11.27 -2.32
C ARG A 121 21.23 -12.06 -3.60
N ASP A 122 21.54 -13.35 -3.63
CA ASP A 122 21.25 -14.26 -4.75
C ASP A 122 19.94 -15.04 -4.55
N PHE A 123 19.28 -14.86 -3.39
CA PHE A 123 18.08 -15.59 -3.04
C PHE A 123 16.89 -15.17 -3.89
N GLN A 124 16.14 -16.15 -4.36
CA GLN A 124 14.90 -15.95 -5.10
C GLN A 124 13.79 -16.80 -4.52
N TYR A 125 12.58 -16.29 -4.61
CA TYR A 125 11.36 -17.00 -4.24
C TYR A 125 10.31 -16.81 -5.33
N ASP A 126 9.24 -17.59 -5.30
CA ASP A 126 8.10 -17.42 -6.20
C ASP A 126 7.29 -16.19 -5.75
N PRO A 127 7.22 -15.11 -6.54
CA PRO A 127 6.49 -13.90 -6.16
C PRO A 127 5.00 -14.12 -5.91
N LEU A 128 4.41 -15.18 -6.48
CA LEU A 128 3.01 -15.56 -6.22
C LEU A 128 2.76 -16.06 -4.79
N LEU A 129 3.80 -16.26 -4.00
CA LEU A 129 3.67 -16.53 -2.56
C LEU A 129 3.40 -15.25 -1.76
N GLY A 130 3.60 -14.07 -2.35
CA GLY A 130 3.45 -12.76 -1.71
C GLY A 130 4.52 -12.47 -0.67
N GLY A 131 4.44 -11.30 -0.03
CA GLY A 131 5.44 -10.86 0.95
C GLY A 131 6.78 -10.49 0.32
N TRP A 132 7.82 -10.44 1.15
CA TRP A 132 9.15 -9.98 0.72
C TRP A 132 10.19 -11.09 0.80
N ALA A 133 11.20 -11.02 -0.06
CA ALA A 133 12.30 -11.99 -0.13
C ALA A 133 12.96 -12.26 1.22
N GLY A 134 13.16 -11.23 2.05
CA GLY A 134 13.73 -11.38 3.40
C GLY A 134 12.93 -12.31 4.30
N LEU A 135 11.61 -12.23 4.26
CA LEU A 135 10.71 -13.09 5.04
C LEU A 135 10.82 -14.57 4.59
N HIS A 136 10.82 -14.80 3.27
CA HIS A 136 10.97 -16.12 2.68
C HIS A 136 12.34 -16.74 2.98
N TYR A 137 13.41 -15.93 2.93
CA TYR A 137 14.74 -16.38 3.28
C TYR A 137 14.84 -16.83 4.75
N LEU A 138 14.32 -16.01 5.67
CA LEU A 138 14.27 -16.37 7.09
C LEU A 138 13.47 -17.66 7.34
N HIS A 139 12.34 -17.82 6.67
CA HIS A 139 11.54 -19.03 6.76
C HIS A 139 12.28 -20.24 6.20
N GLN A 140 12.91 -20.14 5.04
CA GLN A 140 13.71 -21.22 4.45
C GLN A 140 14.90 -21.63 5.34
N LYS A 141 15.51 -20.68 6.04
CA LYS A 141 16.59 -20.94 7.01
C LYS A 141 16.11 -21.50 8.34
N GLY A 142 14.80 -21.75 8.51
CA GLY A 142 14.22 -22.30 9.74
C GLY A 142 14.24 -21.33 10.92
N ILE A 143 14.36 -20.02 10.66
CA ILE A 143 14.32 -18.99 11.70
C ILE A 143 12.87 -18.74 12.14
N THR A 144 11.92 -18.84 11.22
CA THR A 144 10.49 -18.65 11.46
C THR A 144 9.70 -19.88 11.02
N HIS A 145 8.57 -20.14 11.67
CA HIS A 145 7.69 -21.26 11.30
C HIS A 145 6.75 -20.88 10.14
N THR A 146 6.44 -19.60 10.00
CA THR A 146 5.68 -19.03 8.88
C THR A 146 6.41 -17.82 8.31
N VAL A 147 6.10 -17.47 7.06
CA VAL A 147 6.72 -16.32 6.39
C VAL A 147 6.41 -15.03 7.16
N SER A 148 5.17 -14.84 7.60
CA SER A 148 4.72 -13.61 8.29
C SER A 148 5.35 -13.41 9.67
N GLU A 149 5.82 -14.46 10.34
CA GLU A 149 6.55 -14.33 11.63
C GLU A 149 7.88 -13.57 11.49
N GLY A 150 8.37 -13.37 10.29
CA GLY A 150 9.55 -12.53 10.02
C GLY A 150 9.29 -11.02 10.18
N MET A 151 8.06 -10.56 10.05
CA MET A 151 7.72 -9.12 10.11
C MET A 151 8.16 -8.43 11.40
N PRO A 152 7.87 -8.95 12.61
CA PRO A 152 8.30 -8.32 13.86
C PRO A 152 9.82 -8.32 14.08
N LEU A 153 10.59 -9.11 13.32
CA LEU A 153 12.03 -9.20 13.49
C LEU A 153 12.73 -7.89 13.06
N TYR A 154 12.19 -7.17 12.07
CA TYR A 154 12.74 -5.88 11.69
C TYR A 154 12.81 -4.93 12.90
N ALA A 155 11.71 -4.69 13.59
CA ALA A 155 11.68 -3.84 14.78
C ALA A 155 12.53 -4.42 15.92
N ARG A 156 12.52 -5.74 16.12
CA ARG A 156 13.31 -6.43 17.17
C ARG A 156 14.81 -6.23 16.98
N TYR A 157 15.28 -6.16 15.73
CA TYR A 157 16.69 -5.91 15.41
C TYR A 157 16.97 -4.43 15.16
N GLY A 158 16.06 -3.55 15.56
CA GLY A 158 16.25 -2.09 15.52
C GLY A 158 16.25 -1.52 14.11
N LEU A 159 15.55 -2.18 13.18
CA LEU A 159 15.32 -1.67 11.84
C LEU A 159 13.95 -1.00 11.80
N ASP A 160 13.95 0.30 11.62
CA ASP A 160 12.77 1.13 11.53
C ASP A 160 12.80 1.92 10.24
N TYR A 161 11.68 2.04 9.56
CA TYR A 161 11.56 2.81 8.32
C TYR A 161 12.02 4.26 8.47
N SER A 162 11.85 4.86 9.67
CA SER A 162 12.29 6.24 9.95
C SER A 162 13.80 6.41 9.91
N THR A 163 14.58 5.33 9.99
CA THR A 163 16.04 5.35 9.92
C THR A 163 16.59 5.27 8.49
N TYR A 164 15.73 5.00 7.51
CA TYR A 164 16.08 4.94 6.10
C TYR A 164 15.61 6.19 5.37
N PRO A 165 16.39 6.69 4.36
CA PRO A 165 16.10 7.94 3.68
C PRO A 165 15.02 7.77 2.59
N PHE A 166 13.85 7.25 2.98
CA PHE A 166 12.69 7.21 2.09
C PHE A 166 12.34 8.61 1.58
N PRO A 167 11.67 8.73 0.42
CA PRO A 167 11.20 10.02 -0.07
C PRO A 167 10.32 10.74 0.98
N ASP A 168 10.41 12.08 1.07
CA ASP A 168 9.44 12.84 1.87
C ASP A 168 8.04 12.77 1.24
N ALA A 169 7.00 12.73 2.06
CA ALA A 169 5.62 12.66 1.59
C ALA A 169 5.28 13.81 0.62
N GLY A 170 5.82 15.02 0.87
CA GLY A 170 5.64 16.16 -0.04
C GLY A 170 6.32 15.96 -1.40
N GLU A 171 7.48 15.30 -1.45
CA GLU A 171 8.15 14.92 -2.70
C GLU A 171 7.27 13.96 -3.52
N VAL A 172 6.69 12.96 -2.87
CA VAL A 172 5.81 11.96 -3.51
C VAL A 172 4.52 12.61 -4.00
N ILE A 173 3.83 13.39 -3.15
CA ILE A 173 2.59 14.09 -3.50
C ILE A 173 2.82 15.02 -4.71
N ALA A 174 3.88 15.82 -4.67
CA ALA A 174 4.22 16.72 -5.77
C ALA A 174 4.53 15.97 -7.08
N ALA A 175 5.21 14.84 -7.01
CA ALA A 175 5.55 14.02 -8.18
C ALA A 175 4.30 13.36 -8.79
N ILE A 176 3.36 12.88 -7.96
CA ILE A 176 2.07 12.35 -8.41
C ILE A 176 1.27 13.45 -9.13
N GLY A 177 1.15 14.64 -8.52
CA GLY A 177 0.46 15.77 -9.12
C GLY A 177 1.10 16.23 -10.44
N ALA A 178 2.44 16.32 -10.51
CA ALA A 178 3.17 16.65 -11.74
C ALA A 178 2.98 15.59 -12.84
N ALA A 179 2.67 14.36 -12.47
CA ALA A 179 2.33 13.26 -13.38
C ALA A 179 0.84 13.26 -13.82
N GLY A 180 0.07 14.31 -13.45
CA GLY A 180 -1.36 14.41 -13.72
C GLY A 180 -2.22 13.49 -12.85
N GLY A 181 -1.66 12.92 -11.79
CA GLY A 181 -2.33 12.00 -10.88
C GLY A 181 -2.94 12.70 -9.68
N THR A 182 -3.61 11.90 -8.86
CA THR A 182 -4.28 12.28 -7.62
C THR A 182 -3.61 11.57 -6.45
N ALA A 183 -3.19 12.32 -5.41
CA ALA A 183 -2.49 11.80 -4.24
C ALA A 183 -3.45 11.63 -3.06
N VAL A 184 -3.51 10.42 -2.50
CA VAL A 184 -4.39 10.07 -1.38
C VAL A 184 -3.59 9.42 -0.25
N LEU A 185 -3.79 9.85 0.99
CA LEU A 185 -3.15 9.22 2.15
C LEU A 185 -3.78 7.84 2.37
N ALA A 186 -2.95 6.79 2.32
CA ALA A 186 -3.35 5.42 2.58
C ALA A 186 -3.58 5.17 4.08
N HIS A 187 -4.58 4.35 4.40
CA HIS A 187 -4.86 3.77 5.73
C HIS A 187 -4.35 4.57 6.97
N PRO A 188 -4.76 5.84 7.14
CA PRO A 188 -4.22 6.72 8.18
C PRO A 188 -4.37 6.17 9.61
N GLY A 189 -5.30 5.27 9.86
CA GLY A 189 -5.45 4.62 11.15
C GLY A 189 -4.26 3.77 11.56
N ASN A 190 -3.47 3.26 10.61
CA ASN A 190 -2.25 2.50 10.92
C ASN A 190 -1.17 3.39 11.52
N TYR A 191 -1.19 4.70 11.25
CA TYR A 191 -0.20 5.66 11.72
C TYR A 191 -0.68 6.52 12.88
N PHE A 192 -1.98 6.82 12.91
CA PHE A 192 -2.56 7.88 13.75
C PHE A 192 -3.68 7.38 14.68
N SER A 193 -3.94 6.06 14.76
CA SER A 193 -4.91 5.52 15.71
C SER A 193 -4.50 5.86 17.15
N GLY A 194 -5.47 6.31 17.95
CA GLY A 194 -5.21 6.76 19.32
C GLY A 194 -4.73 8.22 19.46
N MET A 195 -4.49 8.91 18.35
CA MET A 195 -4.18 10.34 18.38
C MET A 195 -5.43 11.16 18.76
N GLU A 196 -5.25 12.22 19.53
CA GLU A 196 -6.36 13.16 19.79
C GLU A 196 -6.84 13.81 18.49
N LEU A 197 -8.15 14.04 18.39
CA LEU A 197 -8.79 14.53 17.16
C LEU A 197 -8.20 15.86 16.67
N ALA A 198 -7.85 16.78 17.59
CA ALA A 198 -7.25 18.06 17.21
C ALA A 198 -5.88 17.86 16.55
N SER A 199 -5.04 17.00 17.13
CA SER A 199 -3.73 16.65 16.60
C SER A 199 -3.82 15.92 15.26
N LEU A 200 -4.77 14.97 15.13
CA LEU A 200 -5.04 14.28 13.88
C LEU A 200 -5.40 15.28 12.76
N TYR A 201 -6.29 16.22 13.04
CA TYR A 201 -6.69 17.23 12.06
C TYR A 201 -5.57 18.23 11.74
N THR A 202 -4.67 18.50 12.67
CA THR A 202 -3.46 19.28 12.40
C THR A 202 -2.57 18.55 11.41
N THR A 203 -2.27 17.28 11.65
CA THR A 203 -1.46 16.45 10.75
C THR A 203 -2.10 16.35 9.34
N PHE A 204 -3.42 16.15 9.27
CA PHE A 204 -4.12 16.13 7.99
C PHE A 204 -4.05 17.49 7.26
N ASN A 205 -4.15 18.62 7.98
CA ASN A 205 -3.97 19.94 7.39
C ASN A 205 -2.54 20.17 6.85
N GLU A 206 -1.53 19.67 7.56
CA GLU A 206 -0.13 19.74 7.10
C GLU A 206 0.08 18.95 5.80
N LEU A 207 -0.48 17.75 5.68
CA LEU A 207 -0.45 16.97 4.45
C LEU A 207 -1.23 17.64 3.31
N CYS A 208 -2.40 18.24 3.61
CA CYS A 208 -3.15 19.03 2.63
C CYS A 208 -2.35 20.23 2.12
N ALA A 209 -1.55 20.88 2.98
CA ALA A 209 -0.69 21.99 2.57
C ALA A 209 0.44 21.55 1.61
N LEU A 210 0.77 20.25 1.56
CA LEU A 210 1.69 19.66 0.59
C LEU A 210 1.03 19.33 -0.76
N GLY A 211 -0.31 19.47 -0.86
CA GLY A 211 -1.06 19.17 -2.07
C GLY A 211 -1.78 17.81 -2.05
N LEU A 212 -2.00 17.21 -0.87
CA LEU A 212 -2.77 15.97 -0.76
C LEU A 212 -4.22 16.19 -1.22
N ASP A 213 -4.73 15.34 -2.10
CA ASP A 213 -6.06 15.46 -2.70
C ASP A 213 -7.15 14.70 -1.93
N GLY A 214 -6.78 13.70 -1.14
CA GLY A 214 -7.75 12.86 -0.44
C GLY A 214 -7.16 11.99 0.66
N ILE A 215 -8.04 11.27 1.35
CA ILE A 215 -7.67 10.34 2.43
C ILE A 215 -8.52 9.07 2.30
N GLU A 216 -7.87 7.91 2.46
CA GLU A 216 -8.55 6.62 2.57
C GLU A 216 -9.23 6.51 3.94
N ALA A 217 -10.49 6.88 3.99
CA ALA A 217 -11.24 6.89 5.24
C ALA A 217 -11.75 5.50 5.65
N TYR A 218 -12.11 4.69 4.67
CA TYR A 218 -12.69 3.36 4.90
C TYR A 218 -11.68 2.28 4.57
N TYR A 219 -11.20 1.63 5.63
CA TYR A 219 -10.14 0.63 5.62
C TYR A 219 -10.41 -0.46 6.67
N PRO A 220 -10.01 -1.73 6.48
CA PRO A 220 -10.43 -2.85 7.33
C PRO A 220 -10.16 -2.70 8.82
N THR A 221 -9.04 -2.07 9.21
CA THR A 221 -8.67 -1.90 10.62
C THR A 221 -9.13 -0.58 11.23
N HIS A 222 -9.72 0.32 10.44
CA HIS A 222 -10.25 1.57 10.97
C HIS A 222 -11.48 1.32 11.84
N SER A 223 -11.46 1.87 13.05
CA SER A 223 -12.69 1.92 13.85
C SER A 223 -13.74 2.79 13.16
N LYS A 224 -15.02 2.49 13.40
CA LYS A 224 -16.12 3.30 12.85
C LYS A 224 -16.00 4.78 13.21
N ILE A 225 -15.49 5.08 14.41
CA ILE A 225 -15.29 6.45 14.88
C ILE A 225 -14.17 7.12 14.08
N PHE A 226 -13.02 6.46 13.91
CA PHE A 226 -11.90 6.99 13.14
C PHE A 226 -12.29 7.24 11.68
N ALA A 227 -12.95 6.27 11.04
CA ALA A 227 -13.43 6.41 9.67
C ALA A 227 -14.42 7.60 9.52
N ALA A 228 -15.37 7.75 10.44
CA ALA A 228 -16.32 8.85 10.42
C ALA A 228 -15.65 10.22 10.63
N GLN A 229 -14.68 10.31 11.56
CA GLN A 229 -13.91 11.54 11.80
C GLN A 229 -13.06 11.93 10.59
N THR A 230 -12.41 10.96 9.95
CA THR A 230 -11.62 11.16 8.73
C THR A 230 -12.50 11.63 7.57
N ALA A 231 -13.63 10.95 7.33
CA ALA A 231 -14.58 11.34 6.30
C ALA A 231 -15.13 12.77 6.52
N LEU A 232 -15.52 13.10 7.76
CA LEU A 232 -15.99 14.44 8.12
C LEU A 232 -14.91 15.53 7.88
N PHE A 233 -13.65 15.23 8.16
CA PHE A 233 -12.55 16.13 7.84
C PHE A 233 -12.46 16.37 6.34
N CYS A 234 -12.47 15.30 5.54
CA CYS A 234 -12.42 15.38 4.08
C CYS A 234 -13.61 16.17 3.51
N GLU A 235 -14.82 15.92 3.99
CA GLU A 235 -16.02 16.67 3.59
C GLU A 235 -15.85 18.18 3.81
N LYS A 236 -15.41 18.58 5.02
CA LYS A 236 -15.18 19.99 5.37
C LYS A 236 -14.11 20.66 4.53
N LYS A 237 -13.12 19.91 4.07
CA LYS A 237 -11.99 20.40 3.27
C LYS A 237 -12.22 20.28 1.75
N GLY A 238 -13.26 19.58 1.35
CA GLY A 238 -13.53 19.32 -0.07
C GLY A 238 -12.59 18.26 -0.67
N LEU A 239 -11.95 17.43 0.16
CA LEU A 239 -11.03 16.37 -0.25
C LEU A 239 -11.78 15.13 -0.74
N LEU A 240 -11.06 14.27 -1.47
CA LEU A 240 -11.55 12.94 -1.82
C LEU A 240 -11.65 12.06 -0.57
N ILE A 241 -12.62 11.15 -0.60
CA ILE A 241 -12.85 10.12 0.43
C ILE A 241 -12.81 8.78 -0.31
N THR A 242 -11.80 7.97 -0.04
CA THR A 242 -11.64 6.67 -0.69
C THR A 242 -11.85 5.51 0.27
N SER A 243 -11.89 4.33 -0.30
CA SER A 243 -12.00 3.04 0.39
C SER A 243 -11.13 2.02 -0.29
N GLY A 244 -10.46 1.18 0.50
CA GLY A 244 -9.69 0.06 0.00
C GLY A 244 -9.67 -1.12 0.95
N SER A 245 -9.40 -2.29 0.41
CA SER A 245 -9.22 -3.53 1.18
C SER A 245 -7.77 -3.73 1.63
N ASP A 246 -6.83 -3.20 0.86
CA ASP A 246 -5.40 -3.50 1.02
C ASP A 246 -5.15 -5.02 0.98
N ASP A 247 -5.83 -5.68 0.04
CA ASP A 247 -5.77 -7.13 -0.11
C ASP A 247 -4.44 -7.57 -0.76
N HIS A 248 -3.71 -8.41 -0.05
CA HIS A 248 -2.47 -9.04 -0.51
C HIS A 248 -2.67 -10.52 -0.84
N GLY A 249 -3.91 -10.97 -1.02
CA GLY A 249 -4.23 -12.37 -1.33
C GLY A 249 -3.88 -13.33 -0.20
N LEU A 250 -3.47 -14.55 -0.56
CA LEU A 250 -3.21 -15.61 0.43
C LEU A 250 -2.13 -15.24 1.44
N PHE A 251 -1.14 -14.44 1.08
CA PHE A 251 -0.09 -13.99 2.00
C PHE A 251 -0.69 -13.27 3.22
N ALA A 252 -1.55 -12.30 3.00
CA ALA A 252 -2.22 -11.57 4.07
C ALA A 252 -3.16 -12.46 4.88
N HIS A 253 -3.92 -13.30 4.22
CA HIS A 253 -4.88 -14.18 4.88
C HIS A 253 -4.20 -15.22 5.80
N MET A 254 -3.06 -15.74 5.41
CA MET A 254 -2.25 -16.64 6.25
C MET A 254 -1.47 -15.89 7.33
N GLY A 255 -1.14 -14.63 7.09
CA GLY A 255 -0.45 -13.73 8.02
C GLY A 255 -1.30 -13.16 9.15
N GLY A 256 -2.60 -13.47 9.19
CA GLY A 256 -3.51 -12.98 10.23
C GLY A 256 -4.33 -11.73 9.80
N TRP A 257 -4.21 -11.26 8.55
CA TRP A 257 -4.95 -10.11 7.99
C TRP A 257 -6.19 -10.58 7.21
N GLN A 258 -6.94 -11.50 7.78
CA GLN A 258 -8.08 -12.15 7.13
C GLN A 258 -9.22 -11.19 6.78
N GLN A 259 -9.29 -10.02 7.40
CA GLN A 259 -10.23 -8.94 7.10
C GLN A 259 -9.89 -8.18 5.82
N HIS A 260 -8.64 -8.26 5.35
CA HIS A 260 -8.18 -7.62 4.11
C HIS A 260 -8.53 -8.49 2.91
N ARG A 261 -9.74 -8.32 2.39
CA ARG A 261 -10.23 -9.04 1.20
C ARG A 261 -10.90 -8.08 0.25
N ILE A 262 -10.65 -8.23 -1.04
CA ILE A 262 -11.26 -7.42 -2.09
C ILE A 262 -12.78 -7.27 -1.84
N GLY A 263 -13.24 -6.03 -1.80
CA GLY A 263 -14.64 -5.67 -1.55
C GLY A 263 -15.10 -5.76 -0.10
N CYS A 264 -14.24 -6.09 0.87
CA CYS A 264 -14.63 -6.28 2.28
C CYS A 264 -15.31 -5.06 2.92
N GLN A 265 -15.02 -3.86 2.44
CA GLN A 265 -15.63 -2.62 2.95
C GLN A 265 -17.07 -2.43 2.44
N MET A 266 -17.49 -3.09 1.37
CA MET A 266 -18.81 -2.97 0.75
C MET A 266 -19.25 -1.50 0.57
N MET A 267 -18.31 -0.62 0.20
CA MET A 267 -18.57 0.80 0.06
C MET A 267 -19.15 1.09 -1.31
N GLU A 268 -20.33 1.68 -1.32
CA GLU A 268 -20.98 2.14 -2.56
C GLU A 268 -20.46 3.55 -2.93
N PRO A 269 -20.38 3.88 -4.25
CA PRO A 269 -19.82 5.15 -4.73
C PRO A 269 -20.45 6.39 -4.08
N HIS A 270 -21.76 6.38 -3.80
CA HIS A 270 -22.46 7.51 -3.21
C HIS A 270 -22.05 7.82 -1.75
N ARG A 271 -21.39 6.90 -1.08
CA ARG A 271 -20.84 7.07 0.28
C ARG A 271 -19.41 7.60 0.29
N LEU A 272 -18.82 7.73 -0.89
CA LEU A 272 -17.44 8.19 -1.11
C LEU A 272 -17.47 9.55 -1.81
N ARG A 273 -16.33 10.20 -1.84
CA ARG A 273 -16.12 11.39 -2.65
C ARG A 273 -14.97 11.11 -3.61
N LEU A 274 -15.29 10.62 -4.79
CA LEU A 274 -14.31 10.10 -5.74
C LEU A 274 -13.83 11.17 -6.73
N GLY A 275 -14.61 12.25 -6.94
CA GLY A 275 -14.22 13.35 -7.83
C GLY A 275 -13.83 12.85 -9.22
N THR A 276 -12.63 13.20 -9.65
CA THR A 276 -12.05 12.82 -10.95
C THR A 276 -11.59 11.36 -11.05
N LEU A 277 -11.67 10.59 -9.96
CA LEU A 277 -11.30 9.16 -9.98
C LEU A 277 -12.34 8.29 -10.69
N VAL A 278 -13.58 8.77 -10.83
CA VAL A 278 -14.60 8.08 -11.63
C VAL A 278 -14.37 8.47 -13.09
N PRO A 279 -14.11 7.50 -14.01
CA PRO A 279 -14.05 7.80 -15.42
C PRO A 279 -15.35 8.49 -15.87
N GLU A 280 -15.25 9.56 -16.66
CA GLU A 280 -16.42 10.12 -17.36
C GLU A 280 -16.98 9.06 -18.30
N GLU A 281 -18.33 8.87 -18.29
CA GLU A 281 -19.02 7.91 -19.16
C GLU A 281 -18.87 8.25 -20.64
#